data_01bd03df4dce40a629a9d79a3b5ae0be
#
_entry.id   01bd03df4dce40a629a9d79a3b5ae0be
#
_cell.length_a   1.000
_cell.length_b   1.000
_cell.length_c   1.000
_cell.angle_alpha   90.00
_cell.angle_beta   90.00
_cell.angle_gamma   90.00
#
_symmetry.space_group_name_H-M   'P 1'
#
loop_
_entity.id
_entity.type
_entity.pdbx_description
1 polymer ?
#
loop_
_entity_poly.entity_id
_entity_poly.type
_entity_poly.pdbx_seq_one_letter_code
_entity_poly.pdbx_strand_id
1 'polypeptide(L)'
;VDALMAGFPAGTVSGAPKVRAMEIIDELEKSKRGPYAGCVGYFSANGEMDSCIVLRTSVVKDGTMYVQAGAGVVFDSVAEHELKECAAKARAVCLAAELAEDMRP
;
A
#
# COMPACT_ATOMS: atom_id res chain seq x y z
N VAL A 1 3.66 -21.45 -1.14
CA VAL A 1 4.31 -20.37 -1.93
C VAL A 1 3.61 -20.20 -3.28
N ASP A 2 3.30 -21.28 -4.00
CA ASP A 2 2.70 -21.21 -5.33
C ASP A 2 1.35 -20.47 -5.34
N ALA A 3 0.50 -20.72 -4.34
CA ALA A 3 -0.78 -20.01 -4.19
C ALA A 3 -0.58 -18.51 -3.99
N LEU A 4 0.42 -18.12 -3.18
CA LEU A 4 0.77 -16.72 -2.99
C LEU A 4 1.28 -16.09 -4.29
N MET A 5 2.17 -16.76 -4.99
CA MET A 5 2.73 -16.28 -6.26
C MET A 5 1.67 -16.15 -7.36
N ALA A 6 0.69 -17.03 -7.38
CA ALA A 6 -0.41 -16.97 -8.35
C ALA A 6 -1.35 -15.78 -8.13
N GLY A 7 -1.53 -15.35 -6.87
CA GLY A 7 -2.43 -14.25 -6.51
C GLY A 7 -1.77 -12.88 -6.38
N PHE A 8 -0.46 -12.85 -6.19
CA PHE A 8 0.29 -11.62 -5.94
C PHE A 8 0.65 -10.86 -7.23
N PRO A 9 0.67 -9.52 -7.21
CA PRO A 9 0.13 -8.65 -6.19
C PRO A 9 -1.40 -8.62 -6.15
N ALA A 10 -1.97 -8.21 -5.01
CA ALA A 10 -3.42 -8.13 -4.86
C ALA A 10 -4.04 -7.17 -5.88
N GLY A 11 -5.14 -7.59 -6.53
CA GLY A 11 -5.78 -6.82 -7.59
C GLY A 11 -6.30 -5.45 -7.14
N THR A 12 -6.67 -5.32 -5.87
CA THR A 12 -7.12 -4.05 -5.27
C THR A 12 -6.05 -2.96 -5.22
N VAL A 13 -4.78 -3.34 -5.27
CA VAL A 13 -3.64 -2.39 -5.26
C VAL A 13 -2.87 -2.36 -6.57
N SER A 14 -3.07 -3.33 -7.45
CA SER A 14 -2.47 -3.36 -8.79
C SER A 14 -3.46 -2.90 -9.87
N GLY A 15 -4.69 -3.33 -9.79
CA GLY A 15 -5.69 -3.10 -10.84
C GLY A 15 -5.90 -4.32 -11.75
N ALA A 16 -6.83 -4.17 -12.68
CA ALA A 16 -7.18 -5.23 -13.64
C ALA A 16 -7.38 -4.63 -15.06
N PRO A 17 -6.94 -5.31 -16.12
CA PRO A 17 -6.12 -6.54 -16.15
C PRO A 17 -4.76 -6.33 -15.51
N LYS A 18 -4.32 -7.29 -14.70
CA LYS A 18 -3.17 -7.11 -13.78
C LYS A 18 -1.88 -6.66 -14.46
N VAL A 19 -1.48 -7.33 -15.52
CA VAL A 19 -0.21 -7.02 -16.22
C VAL A 19 -0.24 -5.60 -16.78
N ARG A 20 -1.29 -5.23 -17.51
CA ARG A 20 -1.41 -3.88 -18.08
C ARG A 20 -1.53 -2.80 -17.01
N ALA A 21 -2.23 -3.07 -15.93
CA ALA A 21 -2.32 -2.15 -14.80
C ALA A 21 -0.95 -1.91 -14.16
N MET A 22 -0.15 -2.95 -13.98
CA MET A 22 1.21 -2.83 -13.44
C MET A 22 2.16 -2.08 -14.38
N GLU A 23 2.04 -2.27 -15.71
CA GLU A 23 2.78 -1.48 -16.70
C GLU A 23 2.45 0.01 -16.58
N ILE A 24 1.18 0.36 -16.51
CA ILE A 24 0.73 1.75 -16.35
C ILE A 24 1.25 2.36 -15.03
N ILE A 25 1.23 1.60 -13.94
CA ILE A 25 1.79 2.04 -12.66
C ILE A 25 3.29 2.36 -12.80
N ASP A 26 4.04 1.49 -13.48
CA ASP A 26 5.49 1.71 -13.68
C ASP A 26 5.76 2.91 -14.61
N GLU A 27 4.90 3.15 -15.59
CA GLU A 27 4.98 4.30 -16.49
C GLU A 27 4.67 5.64 -15.81
N LEU A 28 3.66 5.68 -14.93
CA LEU A 28 3.10 6.92 -14.40
C LEU A 28 3.60 7.29 -13.00
N GLU A 29 3.88 6.33 -12.13
CA GLU A 29 4.38 6.62 -10.80
C GLU A 29 5.85 7.05 -10.82
N LYS A 30 6.13 8.19 -10.21
CA LYS A 30 7.46 8.82 -10.23
C LYS A 30 8.48 8.11 -9.34
N SER A 31 8.04 7.32 -8.38
CA SER A 31 8.89 6.59 -7.44
C SER A 31 8.44 5.15 -7.30
N LYS A 32 9.37 4.28 -6.94
CA LYS A 32 9.04 2.89 -6.65
C LYS A 32 8.24 2.79 -5.35
N ARG A 33 7.29 1.87 -5.32
CA ARG A 33 6.40 1.68 -4.17
C ARG A 33 7.10 1.14 -2.93
N GLY A 34 8.23 0.42 -3.10
CA GLY A 34 8.88 -0.25 -1.99
C GLY A 34 7.95 -1.26 -1.32
N PRO A 35 7.79 -1.25 0.00
CA PRO A 35 6.87 -2.15 0.71
C PRO A 35 5.39 -1.92 0.40
N TYR A 36 4.99 -0.69 0.02
CA TYR A 36 3.60 -0.35 -0.26
C TYR A 36 3.01 -1.22 -1.37
N ALA A 37 1.81 -1.71 -1.15
CA ALA A 37 1.09 -2.63 -2.04
C ALA A 37 1.73 -4.02 -2.17
N GLY A 38 2.76 -4.32 -1.40
CA GLY A 38 3.30 -5.66 -1.23
C GLY A 38 2.44 -6.50 -0.30
N CYS A 39 2.99 -7.61 0.16
CA CYS A 39 2.35 -8.42 1.19
C CYS A 39 3.32 -8.72 2.34
N VAL A 40 2.75 -8.94 3.50
CA VAL A 40 3.42 -9.49 4.67
C VAL A 40 2.62 -10.68 5.18
N GLY A 41 3.29 -11.70 5.62
CA GLY A 41 2.61 -12.90 6.09
C GLY A 41 3.55 -13.88 6.77
N TYR A 42 3.00 -15.03 7.13
CA TYR A 42 3.76 -16.11 7.75
C TYR A 42 3.34 -17.47 7.20
N PHE A 43 4.25 -18.42 7.31
CA PHE A 43 4.02 -19.82 7.05
C PHE A 43 4.24 -20.58 8.35
N SER A 44 3.21 -21.25 8.83
CA SER A 44 3.26 -22.03 10.07
C SER A 44 3.85 -23.42 9.85
N ALA A 45 4.41 -24.01 10.90
CA ALA A 45 4.95 -25.36 10.85
C ALA A 45 3.91 -26.44 10.53
N ASN A 46 2.63 -26.18 10.80
CA ASN A 46 1.51 -27.06 10.48
C ASN A 46 1.03 -26.95 9.01
N GLY A 47 1.70 -26.12 8.20
CA GLY A 47 1.37 -25.91 6.79
C GLY A 47 0.34 -24.82 6.52
N GLU A 48 -0.16 -24.13 7.55
CA GLU A 48 -1.02 -22.95 7.38
C GLU A 48 -0.23 -21.74 6.94
N MET A 49 -0.90 -20.84 6.22
CA MET A 49 -0.35 -19.57 5.76
C MET A 49 -1.40 -18.49 5.96
N ASP A 50 -0.95 -17.31 6.39
CA ASP A 50 -1.77 -16.10 6.38
C ASP A 50 -0.95 -14.93 5.87
N SER A 51 -1.61 -14.00 5.17
CA SER A 51 -0.96 -12.83 4.60
C SER A 51 -1.91 -11.65 4.51
N CYS A 52 -1.38 -10.46 4.57
CA CYS A 52 -2.14 -9.24 4.33
C CYS A 52 -1.40 -8.29 3.37
N ILE A 53 -2.15 -7.34 2.80
CA ILE A 53 -1.59 -6.31 1.94
C ILE A 53 -0.90 -5.26 2.80
N VAL A 54 0.29 -4.82 2.40
CA VAL A 54 0.99 -3.70 3.04
C VAL A 54 0.37 -2.39 2.56
N LEU A 55 -0.54 -1.87 3.36
CA LEU A 55 -1.17 -0.57 3.18
C LEU A 55 -1.47 0.05 4.54
N ARG A 56 -1.74 1.35 4.58
CA ARG A 56 -1.92 2.11 5.84
C ARG A 56 -0.75 1.89 6.81
N THR A 57 0.44 1.85 6.22
CA THR A 57 1.70 1.53 6.88
C THR A 57 2.69 2.64 6.57
N SER A 58 3.57 2.93 7.51
CA SER A 58 4.71 3.80 7.28
C SER A 58 6.02 3.03 7.35
N VAL A 59 7.01 3.53 6.64
CA VAL A 59 8.41 3.11 6.77
C VAL A 59 9.17 4.21 7.48
N VAL A 60 9.79 3.89 8.59
CA VAL A 60 10.65 4.84 9.33
C VAL A 60 12.10 4.45 9.12
N LYS A 61 12.86 5.35 8.54
CA LYS A 61 14.27 5.13 8.23
C LYS A 61 15.05 6.43 8.32
N ASP A 62 16.18 6.39 8.99
CA ASP A 62 17.11 7.52 9.12
C ASP A 62 16.41 8.82 9.61
N GLY A 63 15.52 8.69 10.60
CA GLY A 63 14.79 9.81 11.19
C GLY A 63 13.65 10.36 10.31
N THR A 64 13.33 9.70 9.20
CA THR A 64 12.25 10.12 8.29
C THR A 64 11.18 9.05 8.23
N MET A 65 9.92 9.47 8.32
CA MET A 65 8.76 8.62 8.13
C MET A 65 8.20 8.79 6.71
N TYR A 66 8.15 7.69 5.98
CA TYR A 66 7.59 7.63 4.63
C TYR A 66 6.18 7.02 4.69
N VAL A 67 5.20 7.74 4.20
CA VAL A 67 3.81 7.31 4.10
C VAL A 67 3.39 7.31 2.64
N GLN A 68 2.85 6.20 2.17
CA GLN A 68 2.33 6.07 0.83
C GLN A 68 0.87 5.63 0.86
N ALA A 69 0.05 6.26 0.04
CA ALA A 69 -1.35 5.92 -0.14
C ALA A 69 -1.73 6.02 -1.62
N GLY A 70 -2.80 5.35 -1.98
CA GLY A 70 -3.33 5.37 -3.34
C GLY A 70 -4.83 5.15 -3.35
N ALA A 71 -5.44 5.44 -4.48
CA ALA A 71 -6.85 5.21 -4.75
C ALA A 71 -7.03 4.34 -5.98
N GLY A 72 -8.15 3.63 -6.05
CA GLY A 72 -8.55 2.88 -7.24
C GLY A 72 -9.09 3.84 -8.30
N VAL A 73 -8.48 3.83 -9.48
CA VAL A 73 -8.90 4.67 -10.60
C VAL A 73 -9.72 3.84 -11.58
N VAL A 74 -10.90 4.32 -11.90
CA VAL A 74 -11.83 3.74 -12.87
C VAL A 74 -12.25 4.79 -13.90
N PHE A 75 -13.01 4.38 -14.92
CA PHE A 75 -13.44 5.28 -16.01
C PHE A 75 -14.13 6.56 -15.53
N ASP A 76 -14.99 6.46 -14.52
CA ASP A 76 -15.74 7.59 -13.97
C ASP A 76 -15.00 8.34 -12.83
N SER A 77 -13.74 8.00 -12.55
CA SER A 77 -12.96 8.67 -11.51
C SER A 77 -12.73 10.14 -11.84
N VAL A 78 -12.85 10.98 -10.82
CA VAL A 78 -12.55 12.41 -10.87
C VAL A 78 -11.25 12.65 -10.10
N ALA A 79 -10.24 13.21 -10.77
CA ALA A 79 -8.89 13.33 -10.25
C ALA A 79 -8.82 14.01 -8.87
N GLU A 80 -9.58 15.08 -8.67
CA GLU A 80 -9.62 15.81 -7.40
C GLU A 80 -10.21 14.98 -6.26
N HIS A 81 -11.19 14.12 -6.56
CA HIS A 81 -11.78 13.22 -5.56
C HIS A 81 -10.80 12.12 -5.17
N GLU A 82 -10.12 11.52 -6.14
CA GLU A 82 -9.11 10.48 -5.89
C GLU A 82 -7.92 11.03 -5.11
N LEU A 83 -7.49 12.26 -5.40
CA LEU A 83 -6.44 12.92 -4.63
C LEU A 83 -6.84 13.14 -3.17
N LYS A 84 -8.07 13.57 -2.91
CA LYS A 84 -8.60 13.73 -1.55
C LYS A 84 -8.70 12.40 -0.81
N GLU A 85 -9.07 11.33 -1.49
CA GLU A 85 -9.08 9.97 -0.93
C GLU A 85 -7.69 9.52 -0.53
N CYS A 86 -6.68 9.73 -1.37
CA CYS A 86 -5.28 9.44 -1.05
C CYS A 86 -4.82 10.21 0.19
N ALA A 87 -5.10 11.50 0.25
CA ALA A 87 -4.76 12.34 1.41
C ALA A 87 -5.44 11.86 2.69
N ALA A 88 -6.72 11.49 2.63
CA ALA A 88 -7.46 10.97 3.77
C ALA A 88 -6.89 9.64 4.28
N LYS A 89 -6.51 8.74 3.37
CA LYS A 89 -5.87 7.46 3.72
C LYS A 89 -4.50 7.64 4.38
N ALA A 90 -3.69 8.59 3.92
CA ALA A 90 -2.39 8.90 4.51
C ALA A 90 -2.52 9.58 5.89
N ARG A 91 -3.56 10.38 6.09
CA ARG A 91 -3.77 11.17 7.31
C ARG A 91 -3.82 10.33 8.58
N ALA A 92 -4.45 9.16 8.54
CA ALA A 92 -4.56 8.28 9.71
C ALA A 92 -3.19 7.86 10.25
N VAL A 93 -2.26 7.54 9.38
CA VAL A 93 -0.88 7.16 9.73
C VAL A 93 -0.09 8.38 10.24
N CYS A 94 -0.25 9.54 9.60
CA CYS A 94 0.38 10.79 10.03
C CYS A 94 -0.12 11.21 11.42
N LEU A 95 -1.43 11.14 11.66
CA LEU A 95 -2.01 11.44 12.97
C LEU A 95 -1.50 10.51 14.07
N ALA A 96 -1.32 9.22 13.77
CA ALA A 96 -0.76 8.28 14.72
C ALA A 96 0.69 8.67 15.12
N ALA A 97 1.48 9.17 14.19
CA ALA A 97 2.82 9.67 14.46
C ALA A 97 2.81 10.94 15.34
N GLU A 98 1.91 11.88 15.06
CA GLU A 98 1.71 13.08 15.89
C GLU A 98 1.33 12.72 17.32
N LEU A 99 0.37 11.81 17.50
CA LEU A 99 -0.05 11.31 18.82
C LEU A 99 1.10 10.59 19.56
N ALA A 100 1.94 9.87 18.84
CA ALA A 100 3.10 9.19 19.45
C ALA A 100 4.14 10.19 19.98
N GLU A 101 4.28 11.36 19.38
CA GLU A 101 5.15 12.43 19.88
C GLU A 101 4.66 12.96 21.23
N ASP A 102 3.36 13.12 21.40
CA ASP A 102 2.74 13.57 22.66
C ASP A 102 2.89 12.54 23.80
N MET A 103 3.17 11.28 23.46
CA MET A 103 3.36 10.19 24.44
C MET A 103 4.80 10.05 24.93
N ARG A 104 5.72 10.91 24.50
CA ARG A 104 7.10 10.88 25.01
C ARG A 104 7.14 11.30 26.47
N PRO A 105 7.87 10.54 27.32
CA PRO A 105 8.05 10.88 28.73
C PRO A 105 8.85 12.17 28.93
#